data_c3a792d2c8e171b8ee2ddad4867a4a82
#
_entry.id   c3a792d2c8e171b8ee2ddad4867a4a82
#
_cell.length_a   1.000
_cell.length_b   1.000
_cell.length_c   1.000
_cell.angle_alpha   90.00
_cell.angle_beta   90.00
_cell.angle_gamma   90.00
#
_symmetry.space_group_name_H-M   'P 1'
#
loop_
_entity.id
_entity.type
_entity.pdbx_description
1 polymer ?
#
loop_
_entity_poly.entity_id
_entity_poly.type
_entity_poly.pdbx_seq_one_letter_code
_entity_poly.pdbx_strand_id
1 'polypeptide(L)'
;MCIRDSIYYNAVRGDQFVCPIQAGTKMDMIYMPDALKAAMMIMEANPDKLIHRNAFNIASMSFDPEEIYAAIKKYKPEFEMVYQVDPLKQSIAESWPNMMDDTCARNEWQWKPTYDLDSMTKDMLEKLSIKLGC
;
A
#
# COMPACT_ATOMS: atom_id res chain seq x y z
N MET A 1 11.85 -8.53 -0.63
CA MET A 1 11.19 -7.54 -1.50
C MET A 1 9.70 -7.81 -1.46
N CYS A 2 8.87 -6.83 -1.11
CA CYS A 2 7.43 -7.00 -0.98
C CYS A 2 6.78 -7.08 -2.38
N ILE A 3 5.74 -7.89 -2.53
CA ILE A 3 4.98 -8.05 -3.80
C ILE A 3 4.59 -6.69 -4.38
N ARG A 4 4.12 -5.78 -3.54
CA ARG A 4 3.69 -4.42 -3.92
C ARG A 4 4.82 -3.54 -4.47
N ASP A 5 6.05 -3.70 -3.96
CA ASP A 5 7.17 -2.89 -4.46
C ASP A 5 7.64 -3.44 -5.80
N SER A 6 7.69 -4.77 -5.94
CA SER A 6 8.14 -5.44 -7.16
C SER A 6 7.29 -5.11 -8.38
N ILE A 7 5.97 -4.97 -8.22
CA ILE A 7 5.06 -4.69 -9.33
C ILE A 7 5.36 -3.33 -9.98
N TYR A 8 5.65 -2.30 -9.17
CA TYR A 8 6.01 -0.99 -9.69
C TYR A 8 7.39 -0.97 -10.38
N TYR A 9 8.37 -1.71 -9.83
CA TYR A 9 9.68 -1.83 -10.46
C TYR A 9 9.58 -2.49 -11.84
N ASN A 10 8.78 -3.57 -11.97
CA ASN A 10 8.56 -4.22 -13.25
C ASN A 10 7.81 -3.30 -14.22
N ALA A 11 6.80 -2.58 -13.76
CA ALA A 11 6.06 -1.63 -14.58
C ALA A 11 6.94 -0.51 -15.14
N VAL A 12 7.89 0.02 -14.35
CA VAL A 12 8.81 1.07 -14.81
C VAL A 12 9.84 0.51 -15.78
N ARG A 13 10.32 -0.72 -15.58
CA ARG A 13 11.28 -1.38 -16.47
C ARG A 13 10.68 -1.91 -17.77
N GLY A 14 9.36 -1.99 -17.86
CA GLY A 14 8.66 -2.62 -18.97
C GLY A 14 8.71 -4.15 -18.91
N ASP A 15 8.99 -4.72 -17.74
CA ASP A 15 9.00 -6.16 -17.51
C ASP A 15 7.62 -6.67 -17.12
N GLN A 16 7.31 -7.91 -17.53
CA GLN A 16 6.11 -8.60 -17.06
C GLN A 16 6.22 -8.92 -15.57
N PHE A 17 5.15 -8.68 -14.83
CA PHE A 17 5.08 -9.03 -13.40
C PHE A 17 4.42 -10.39 -13.20
N VAL A 18 5.10 -11.27 -12.46
CA VAL A 18 4.54 -12.55 -12.03
C VAL A 18 4.00 -12.40 -10.61
N CYS A 19 2.68 -12.37 -10.48
CA CYS A 19 2.00 -12.23 -9.20
C CYS A 19 1.97 -13.58 -8.46
N PRO A 20 2.55 -13.68 -7.26
CA PRO A 20 2.62 -14.95 -6.54
C PRO A 20 1.42 -15.20 -5.60
N ILE A 21 0.43 -14.33 -5.60
CA ILE A 21 -0.81 -14.48 -4.83
C ILE A 21 -2.02 -14.45 -5.76
N GLN A 22 -3.14 -15.03 -5.29
CA GLN A 22 -4.37 -15.12 -6.07
C GLN A 22 -5.03 -13.75 -6.27
N ALA A 23 -5.76 -13.62 -7.37
CA ALA A 23 -6.71 -12.54 -7.58
C ALA A 23 -7.71 -12.45 -6.41
N GLY A 24 -8.14 -11.23 -6.08
CA GLY A 24 -9.09 -11.02 -4.99
C GLY A 24 -8.52 -11.13 -3.57
N THR A 25 -7.23 -11.45 -3.41
CA THR A 25 -6.58 -11.46 -2.08
C THR A 25 -6.36 -10.02 -1.62
N LYS A 26 -7.24 -9.53 -0.75
CA LYS A 26 -7.16 -8.17 -0.17
C LYS A 26 -6.00 -8.07 0.82
N MET A 27 -5.33 -6.94 0.78
CA MET A 27 -4.24 -6.61 1.69
C MET A 27 -4.38 -5.17 2.17
N ASP A 28 -4.31 -4.98 3.48
CA ASP A 28 -4.27 -3.64 4.07
C ASP A 28 -2.90 -3.01 3.87
N MET A 29 -2.87 -1.80 3.35
CA MET A 29 -1.65 -1.12 2.92
C MET A 29 -1.64 0.34 3.36
N ILE A 30 -0.45 0.83 3.66
CA ILE A 30 -0.18 2.25 3.86
C ILE A 30 1.02 2.66 3.03
N TYR A 31 0.92 3.80 2.36
CA TYR A 31 2.04 4.38 1.63
C TYR A 31 3.03 5.04 2.59
N MET A 32 4.32 4.93 2.33
CA MET A 32 5.38 5.36 3.25
C MET A 32 5.27 6.83 3.68
N PRO A 33 4.96 7.81 2.81
CA PRO A 33 4.74 9.19 3.23
C PRO A 33 3.61 9.34 4.26
N ASP A 34 2.52 8.57 4.12
CA ASP A 34 1.42 8.57 5.08
C ASP A 34 1.83 7.90 6.41
N ALA A 35 2.63 6.83 6.36
CA ALA A 35 3.16 6.21 7.58
C ALA A 35 4.06 7.16 8.37
N LEU A 36 4.94 7.91 7.68
CA LEU A 36 5.78 8.94 8.31
C LEU A 36 4.95 10.09 8.85
N LYS A 37 3.95 10.56 8.10
CA LYS A 37 3.00 11.57 8.55
C LYS A 37 2.27 11.13 9.83
N ALA A 38 1.78 9.89 9.88
CA ALA A 38 1.12 9.35 11.06
C ALA A 38 2.05 9.33 12.28
N ALA A 39 3.32 8.93 12.11
CA ALA A 39 4.31 8.96 13.19
C ALA A 39 4.55 10.37 13.71
N MET A 40 4.64 11.37 12.83
CA MET A 40 4.77 12.77 13.24
C MET A 40 3.53 13.28 13.96
N MET A 41 2.35 12.99 13.42
CA MET A 41 1.07 13.43 14.00
C MET A 41 0.85 12.89 15.41
N ILE A 42 1.18 11.62 15.66
CA ILE A 42 1.03 11.04 17.01
C ILE A 42 2.05 11.62 18.01
N MET A 43 3.26 11.95 17.56
CA MET A 43 4.26 12.60 18.41
C MET A 43 3.86 14.03 18.78
N GLU A 44 3.14 14.73 17.92
CA GLU A 44 2.65 16.10 18.14
C GLU A 44 1.26 16.16 18.78
N ALA A 45 0.60 15.00 18.93
CA ALA A 45 -0.75 14.93 19.48
C ALA A 45 -0.80 15.40 20.94
N ASN A 46 -1.88 16.10 21.30
CA ASN A 46 -2.09 16.52 22.68
C ASN A 46 -2.33 15.28 23.57
N PRO A 47 -1.43 15.00 24.54
CA PRO A 47 -1.51 13.80 25.38
C PRO A 47 -2.78 13.73 26.22
N ASP A 48 -3.41 14.87 26.54
CA ASP A 48 -4.64 14.91 27.32
C ASP A 48 -5.88 14.42 26.53
N LYS A 49 -5.76 14.38 25.19
CA LYS A 49 -6.79 13.86 24.30
C LYS A 49 -6.63 12.38 23.98
N LEU A 50 -5.50 11.79 24.33
CA LEU A 50 -5.23 10.37 24.06
C LEU A 50 -5.84 9.49 25.14
N ILE A 51 -6.84 8.72 24.76
CA ILE A 51 -7.44 7.66 25.61
C ILE A 51 -6.53 6.43 25.56
N HIS A 52 -6.09 6.04 24.36
CA HIS A 52 -5.16 4.95 24.14
C HIS A 52 -3.73 5.52 24.12
N ARG A 53 -2.83 4.96 24.94
CA ARG A 53 -1.47 5.50 25.15
C ARG A 53 -0.36 4.52 24.80
N ASN A 54 -0.69 3.31 24.39
CA ASN A 54 0.27 2.24 24.13
C ASN A 54 0.46 1.95 22.64
N ALA A 55 -0.62 2.02 21.84
CA ALA A 55 -0.58 1.72 20.42
C ALA A 55 -1.81 2.26 19.70
N PHE A 56 -1.64 2.59 18.40
CA PHE A 56 -2.74 2.91 17.49
C PHE A 56 -2.55 2.13 16.19
N ASN A 57 -3.63 1.57 15.70
CA ASN A 57 -3.67 1.12 14.31
C ASN A 57 -3.82 2.33 13.40
N ILE A 58 -3.14 2.29 12.27
CA ILE A 58 -3.32 3.25 11.18
C ILE A 58 -3.59 2.47 9.89
N ALA A 59 -4.62 2.85 9.17
CA ALA A 59 -4.98 2.28 7.89
C ALA A 59 -5.03 3.37 6.82
N SER A 60 -4.80 3.01 5.58
CA SER A 60 -4.89 3.95 4.45
C SER A 60 -5.76 3.37 3.35
N MET A 61 -5.40 2.23 2.81
CA MET A 61 -6.10 1.62 1.69
C MET A 61 -6.01 0.09 1.76
N SER A 62 -7.03 -0.58 1.26
CA SER A 62 -7.03 -2.03 1.06
C SER A 62 -7.28 -2.31 -0.40
N PHE A 63 -6.44 -3.10 -1.03
CA PHE A 63 -6.57 -3.46 -2.44
C PHE A 63 -6.04 -4.87 -2.71
N ASP A 64 -6.46 -5.44 -3.82
CA ASP A 64 -6.01 -6.72 -4.32
C ASP A 64 -5.06 -6.56 -5.54
N PRO A 65 -4.46 -7.65 -6.04
CA PRO A 65 -3.54 -7.59 -7.19
C PRO A 65 -4.19 -7.04 -8.47
N GLU A 66 -5.49 -7.24 -8.67
CA GLU A 66 -6.18 -6.75 -9.86
C GLU A 66 -6.39 -5.25 -9.81
N GLU A 67 -6.73 -4.72 -8.63
CA GLU A 67 -6.93 -3.28 -8.44
C GLU A 67 -5.63 -2.49 -8.65
N ILE A 68 -4.49 -2.97 -8.09
CA ILE A 68 -3.19 -2.32 -8.30
C ILE A 68 -2.73 -2.45 -9.76
N TYR A 69 -2.96 -3.61 -10.40
CA TYR A 69 -2.67 -3.81 -11.82
C TYR A 69 -3.47 -2.84 -12.69
N ALA A 70 -4.78 -2.71 -12.44
CA ALA A 70 -5.63 -1.76 -13.15
C ALA A 70 -5.19 -0.29 -12.95
N ALA A 71 -4.77 0.07 -11.74
CA ALA A 71 -4.24 1.40 -11.44
C ALA A 71 -2.94 1.68 -12.22
N ILE A 72 -2.03 0.71 -12.31
CA ILE A 72 -0.79 0.85 -13.08
C ILE A 72 -1.08 0.97 -14.57
N LYS A 73 -2.02 0.19 -15.11
CA LYS A 73 -2.40 0.22 -16.53
C LYS A 73 -2.95 1.56 -17.01
N LYS A 74 -3.50 2.38 -16.13
CA LYS A 74 -3.91 3.75 -16.49
C LYS A 74 -2.73 4.60 -16.95
N TYR A 75 -1.53 4.38 -16.38
CA TYR A 75 -0.31 5.14 -16.65
C TYR A 75 0.66 4.39 -17.57
N LYS A 76 0.60 3.07 -17.58
CA LYS A 76 1.44 2.16 -18.36
C LYS A 76 0.58 1.10 -19.05
N PRO A 77 -0.08 1.44 -20.19
CA PRO A 77 -1.02 0.54 -20.87
C PRO A 77 -0.37 -0.78 -21.34
N GLU A 78 0.93 -0.75 -21.63
CA GLU A 78 1.73 -1.89 -22.07
C GLU A 78 2.11 -2.87 -20.94
N PHE A 79 1.88 -2.50 -19.67
CA PHE A 79 2.25 -3.34 -18.53
C PHE A 79 1.41 -4.62 -18.48
N GLU A 80 2.09 -5.75 -18.30
CA GLU A 80 1.47 -7.07 -18.21
C GLU A 80 1.71 -7.73 -16.87
N MET A 81 0.67 -8.39 -16.35
CA MET A 81 0.74 -9.20 -15.15
C MET A 81 0.17 -10.59 -15.42
N VAL A 82 0.85 -11.60 -14.92
CA VAL A 82 0.40 -13.00 -14.93
C VAL A 82 0.40 -13.56 -13.52
N TYR A 83 -0.40 -14.57 -13.26
CA TYR A 83 -0.46 -15.23 -11.96
C TYR A 83 0.35 -16.53 -11.98
N GLN A 84 1.24 -16.70 -11.00
CA GLN A 84 1.89 -17.93 -10.65
C GLN A 84 1.87 -18.06 -9.13
N VAL A 85 0.78 -18.59 -8.60
CA VAL A 85 0.53 -18.61 -7.15
C VAL A 85 1.56 -19.49 -6.44
N ASP A 86 2.21 -18.90 -5.46
CA ASP A 86 3.10 -19.56 -4.52
C ASP A 86 2.28 -19.87 -3.25
N PRO A 87 2.07 -21.17 -2.90
CA PRO A 87 1.22 -21.55 -1.77
C PRO A 87 1.68 -20.93 -0.43
N LEU A 88 2.99 -20.79 -0.23
CA LEU A 88 3.53 -20.20 0.99
C LEU A 88 3.21 -18.70 1.07
N LYS A 89 3.44 -17.97 -0.02
CA LYS A 89 3.13 -16.53 -0.06
C LYS A 89 1.64 -16.28 0.02
N GLN A 90 0.82 -17.12 -0.59
CA GLN A 90 -0.64 -17.06 -0.50
C GLN A 90 -1.11 -17.23 0.95
N SER A 91 -0.63 -18.25 1.65
CA SER A 91 -1.01 -18.50 3.05
C SER A 91 -0.60 -17.35 3.98
N ILE A 92 0.55 -16.72 3.72
CA ILE A 92 0.99 -15.53 4.45
C ILE A 92 0.04 -14.35 4.16
N ALA A 93 -0.29 -14.10 2.90
CA ALA A 93 -1.19 -13.01 2.52
C ALA A 93 -2.60 -13.19 3.14
N GLU A 94 -3.12 -14.41 3.15
CA GLU A 94 -4.42 -14.75 3.76
C GLU A 94 -4.43 -14.63 5.29
N SER A 95 -3.27 -14.71 5.93
CA SER A 95 -3.16 -14.54 7.38
C SER A 95 -3.24 -13.06 7.82
N TRP A 96 -3.12 -12.14 6.89
CA TRP A 96 -3.20 -10.70 7.18
C TRP A 96 -4.65 -10.22 7.19
N PRO A 97 -4.97 -9.21 8.00
CA PRO A 97 -6.30 -8.62 7.96
C PRO A 97 -6.54 -7.93 6.61
N ASN A 98 -7.75 -8.04 6.09
CA ASN A 98 -8.14 -7.35 4.87
C ASN A 98 -8.15 -5.82 5.04
N MET A 99 -8.41 -5.36 6.26
CA MET A 99 -8.42 -3.96 6.65
C MET A 99 -8.26 -3.84 8.17
N MET A 100 -7.46 -2.90 8.63
CA MET A 100 -7.31 -2.60 10.05
C MET A 100 -8.31 -1.52 10.49
N ASP A 101 -8.84 -1.66 11.70
CA ASP A 101 -9.66 -0.62 12.32
C ASP A 101 -8.74 0.48 12.90
N ASP A 102 -8.80 1.67 12.33
CA ASP A 102 -8.05 2.85 12.75
C ASP A 102 -8.93 3.93 13.39
N THR A 103 -10.13 3.56 13.84
CA THR A 103 -11.11 4.47 14.41
C THR A 103 -10.55 5.27 15.60
N CYS A 104 -9.74 4.63 16.46
CA CYS A 104 -9.10 5.32 17.59
C CYS A 104 -8.14 6.42 17.10
N ALA A 105 -7.32 6.14 16.10
CA ALA A 105 -6.40 7.14 15.55
C ALA A 105 -7.15 8.32 14.91
N ARG A 106 -8.23 8.05 14.20
CA ARG A 106 -9.07 9.09 13.59
C ARG A 106 -9.74 9.98 14.63
N ASN A 107 -10.24 9.41 15.71
CA ASN A 107 -10.98 10.14 16.75
C ASN A 107 -10.06 10.89 17.72
N GLU A 108 -8.95 10.29 18.14
CA GLU A 108 -8.12 10.83 19.20
C GLU A 108 -7.09 11.85 18.71
N TRP A 109 -6.50 11.65 17.53
CA TRP A 109 -5.52 12.56 16.95
C TRP A 109 -5.74 12.87 15.47
N GLN A 110 -6.97 12.64 14.99
CA GLN A 110 -7.45 13.08 13.67
C GLN A 110 -6.65 12.51 12.49
N TRP A 111 -6.23 11.25 12.62
CA TRP A 111 -5.56 10.56 11.54
C TRP A 111 -6.40 10.58 10.26
N LYS A 112 -5.75 10.93 9.16
CA LYS A 112 -6.34 10.85 7.83
C LYS A 112 -5.24 10.59 6.81
N PRO A 113 -5.32 9.52 6.02
CA PRO A 113 -4.39 9.29 4.93
C PRO A 113 -4.52 10.37 3.87
N THR A 114 -3.41 10.64 3.18
CA THR A 114 -3.32 11.62 2.09
C THR A 114 -3.40 10.92 0.74
N TYR A 115 -2.90 9.69 0.67
CA TYR A 115 -2.82 8.92 -0.57
C TYR A 115 -3.92 7.87 -0.65
N ASP A 116 -4.51 7.76 -1.83
CA ASP A 116 -5.29 6.62 -2.29
C ASP A 116 -4.47 5.77 -3.26
N LEU A 117 -5.06 4.69 -3.79
CA LEU A 117 -4.36 3.78 -4.70
C LEU A 117 -3.89 4.48 -5.99
N ASP A 118 -4.68 5.39 -6.54
CA ASP A 118 -4.35 6.08 -7.79
C ASP A 118 -3.21 7.09 -7.60
N SER A 119 -3.30 7.95 -6.59
CA SER A 119 -2.26 8.94 -6.26
C SER A 119 -0.95 8.29 -5.81
N MET A 120 -1.02 7.20 -5.04
CA MET A 120 0.14 6.39 -4.70
C MET A 120 0.79 5.79 -5.95
N THR A 121 -0.02 5.21 -6.85
CA THR A 121 0.48 4.60 -8.09
C THR A 121 1.21 5.62 -8.95
N LYS A 122 0.63 6.80 -9.14
CA LYS A 122 1.25 7.88 -9.89
C LYS A 122 2.59 8.30 -9.28
N ASP A 123 2.61 8.60 -8.00
CA ASP A 123 3.81 9.04 -7.27
C ASP A 123 4.93 7.97 -7.29
N MET A 124 4.56 6.69 -7.11
CA MET A 124 5.50 5.57 -7.19
C MET A 124 6.12 5.44 -8.59
N LEU A 125 5.32 5.50 -9.65
CA LEU A 125 5.82 5.41 -11.02
C LEU A 125 6.74 6.57 -11.36
N GLU A 126 6.39 7.80 -10.99
CA GLU A 126 7.22 8.99 -11.21
C GLU A 126 8.56 8.89 -10.47
N LYS A 127 8.54 8.60 -9.17
CA LYS A 127 9.76 8.50 -8.35
C LYS A 127 10.68 7.35 -8.79
N LEU A 128 10.10 6.20 -9.14
CA LEU A 128 10.89 5.07 -9.61
C LEU A 128 11.48 5.32 -11.00
N SER A 129 10.76 5.98 -11.91
CA SER A 129 11.30 6.38 -13.21
C SER A 129 12.53 7.27 -13.05
N ILE A 130 12.45 8.28 -12.18
CA ILE A 130 13.59 9.16 -11.87
C ILE A 130 14.76 8.35 -11.29
N LYS A 131 14.49 7.46 -10.33
CA LYS A 131 15.49 6.66 -9.64
C LYS A 131 16.19 5.66 -10.57
N LEU A 132 15.47 5.10 -11.52
CA LEU A 132 15.98 4.09 -12.46
C LEU A 132 16.52 4.70 -13.76
N GLY A 133 16.30 5.99 -13.99
CA GLY A 133 16.74 6.69 -15.21
C GLY A 133 15.93 6.28 -16.46
N CYS A 134 14.68 5.89 -16.25
CA CYS A 134 13.78 5.46 -17.32
C CYS A 134 12.73 6.53 -17.62
#